data_4deb1fb97fceaeb5477af0bc439a7a0b
#
_entry.id   4deb1fb97fceaeb5477af0bc439a7a0b
#
_cell.length_a   1.000
_cell.length_b   1.000
_cell.length_c   1.000
_cell.angle_alpha   90.00
_cell.angle_beta   90.00
_cell.angle_gamma   90.00
#
_symmetry.space_group_name_H-M   'P 1'
#
loop_
_entity.id
_entity.type
_entity.pdbx_description
1 polymer ?
#
loop_
_entity_poly.entity_id
_entity_poly.type
_entity_poly.pdbx_seq_one_letter_code
_entity_poly.pdbx_strand_id
1 'polypeptide(L)'
;HISGDIHIHDLDFYTLTLTCCQIDLLKLFHNGFSTGHGFLREPNDIRSYAALACIAIQADQNDMHGGQAVPNFDFSMAEGVRKSFTKIFRNNTIKFSNFIRETESDVDYTESMKAFFKDLVNKNAGPKYLNKKSYDQTFNALKESYPEVNFDRIKKDIIKDSELEIKEQTYQAMEALIHNLNTMHSRAGAQVPFSSLNYGTDTSEEGRLVVSCLLDTTIAGLGDGETPIFPIQIFKVKEGVNYNPGDKNYDLFQKAIICSAKRLFPNFSFLDAPFNFKYYKENDYNSEVAYMGCRTRVMANNYDPTKEVTCGRGNLSFTSINLPRLGILYPNKDEFFKHLDEMCDLVIKQLLDRFEVQRHKKVKNMPFLMGQHVWIDSDKLGWDDEID
;
A
#
# COMPACT_ATOMS: atom_id res chain seq x y z
N HIS A 1 10.86 27.16 20.71
CA HIS A 1 9.67 27.15 19.84
C HIS A 1 9.04 28.54 19.76
N ILE A 2 8.74 29.17 20.90
CA ILE A 2 8.09 30.51 20.93
C ILE A 2 8.99 31.58 20.28
N SER A 3 10.30 31.55 20.50
CA SER A 3 11.27 32.48 19.90
C SER A 3 11.44 32.30 18.39
N GLY A 4 11.01 31.17 17.84
CA GLY A 4 11.14 30.83 16.43
C GLY A 4 12.50 30.20 16.03
N ASP A 5 13.32 29.81 16.99
CA ASP A 5 14.62 29.16 16.72
C ASP A 5 14.46 27.70 16.30
N ILE A 6 13.48 27.01 16.90
CA ILE A 6 13.10 25.64 16.57
C ILE A 6 11.60 25.52 16.36
N HIS A 7 11.15 24.50 15.60
CA HIS A 7 9.77 24.08 15.53
C HIS A 7 9.65 22.65 16.01
N ILE A 8 8.97 22.44 17.14
CA ILE A 8 8.64 21.12 17.65
C ILE A 8 7.35 20.68 16.94
N HIS A 9 7.42 19.66 16.12
CA HIS A 9 6.27 19.13 15.39
C HIS A 9 5.26 18.48 16.33
N ASP A 10 3.99 18.67 16.05
CA ASP A 10 2.85 18.11 16.80
C ASP A 10 2.85 18.49 18.29
N LEU A 11 3.41 19.67 18.63
CA LEU A 11 3.45 20.17 20.01
C LEU A 11 2.05 20.55 20.54
N ASP A 12 1.13 20.87 19.65
CA ASP A 12 -0.27 21.22 19.94
C ASP A 12 -1.13 20.00 20.28
N PHE A 13 -0.66 18.78 20.03
CA PHE A 13 -1.37 17.58 20.44
C PHE A 13 -1.13 17.30 21.92
N TYR A 14 -2.23 17.18 22.65
CA TYR A 14 -2.24 16.99 24.10
C TYR A 14 -1.49 15.73 24.55
N THR A 15 -1.58 14.64 23.77
CA THR A 15 -0.87 13.40 24.04
C THR A 15 0.30 13.23 23.09
N LEU A 16 1.48 12.86 23.61
CA LEU A 16 2.60 12.48 22.78
C LEU A 16 2.30 11.14 22.09
N THR A 17 2.18 11.17 20.76
CA THR A 17 2.00 9.99 19.92
C THR A 17 3.18 9.83 18.97
N LEU A 18 3.30 8.66 18.35
CA LEU A 18 4.21 8.43 17.23
C LEU A 18 3.75 9.24 16.01
N THR A 19 4.66 9.56 15.09
CA THR A 19 4.34 10.52 14.03
C THR A 19 4.04 9.94 12.68
N CYS A 20 4.66 8.85 12.28
CA CYS A 20 4.42 8.21 10.97
C CYS A 20 4.60 6.70 11.08
N CYS A 21 3.96 5.93 10.16
CA CYS A 21 4.09 4.48 10.10
C CYS A 21 4.08 3.96 8.66
N GLN A 22 4.75 2.81 8.46
CA GLN A 22 4.75 2.01 7.22
C GLN A 22 3.92 0.74 7.46
N ILE A 23 2.71 0.70 6.93
CA ILE A 23 1.76 -0.40 7.15
C ILE A 23 2.00 -1.51 6.13
N ASP A 24 2.32 -2.72 6.60
CA ASP A 24 2.33 -3.93 5.77
C ASP A 24 0.90 -4.47 5.62
N LEU A 25 0.26 -4.11 4.50
CA LEU A 25 -1.11 -4.53 4.25
C LEU A 25 -1.24 -6.05 4.02
N LEU A 26 -0.23 -6.71 3.43
CA LEU A 26 -0.29 -8.16 3.20
C LEU A 26 -0.29 -8.92 4.52
N LYS A 27 0.62 -8.56 5.43
CA LYS A 27 0.66 -9.15 6.77
C LYS A 27 -0.64 -8.88 7.55
N LEU A 28 -1.10 -7.62 7.53
CA LEU A 28 -2.31 -7.21 8.24
C LEU A 28 -3.56 -7.94 7.74
N PHE A 29 -3.72 -8.05 6.42
CA PHE A 29 -4.90 -8.66 5.82
C PHE A 29 -4.93 -10.17 5.94
N HIS A 30 -3.78 -10.84 5.86
CA HIS A 30 -3.69 -12.29 5.99
C HIS A 30 -4.26 -12.80 7.32
N ASN A 31 -3.97 -12.10 8.39
CA ASN A 31 -4.45 -12.46 9.73
C ASN A 31 -5.85 -11.89 10.03
N GLY A 32 -6.31 -10.92 9.22
CA GLY A 32 -7.42 -10.06 9.60
C GLY A 32 -7.02 -9.10 10.73
N PHE A 33 -7.88 -8.14 11.05
CA PHE A 33 -7.59 -7.15 12.10
C PHE A 33 -8.87 -6.59 12.71
N SER A 34 -8.74 -5.94 13.87
CA SER A 34 -9.82 -5.23 14.55
C SER A 34 -9.51 -3.73 14.63
N THR A 35 -10.54 -2.91 14.44
CA THR A 35 -10.48 -1.46 14.68
C THR A 35 -11.04 -1.05 16.05
N GLY A 36 -11.28 -2.04 16.93
CA GLY A 36 -11.89 -1.83 18.24
C GLY A 36 -13.41 -2.08 18.27
N HIS A 37 -14.08 -2.16 17.12
CA HIS A 37 -15.53 -2.34 17.00
C HIS A 37 -15.96 -3.66 16.35
N GLY A 38 -15.04 -4.55 16.08
CA GLY A 38 -15.26 -5.85 15.46
C GLY A 38 -14.05 -6.31 14.67
N PHE A 39 -14.04 -7.60 14.33
CA PHE A 39 -12.96 -8.22 13.58
C PHE A 39 -13.26 -8.23 12.08
N LEU A 40 -12.32 -7.73 11.29
CA LEU A 40 -12.36 -7.72 9.84
C LEU A 40 -11.52 -8.88 9.31
N ARG A 41 -12.17 -9.84 8.67
CA ARG A 41 -11.48 -10.99 8.07
C ARG A 41 -10.64 -10.60 6.87
N GLU A 42 -9.78 -11.50 6.44
CA GLU A 42 -9.03 -11.36 5.19
C GLU A 42 -9.96 -11.00 4.00
N PRO A 43 -9.63 -9.96 3.20
CA PRO A 43 -10.41 -9.59 2.03
C PRO A 43 -10.26 -10.63 0.90
N ASN A 44 -11.29 -10.79 0.06
CA ASN A 44 -11.33 -11.80 -1.00
C ASN A 44 -11.63 -11.24 -2.40
N ASP A 45 -11.59 -9.94 -2.57
CA ASP A 45 -11.65 -9.29 -3.88
C ASP A 45 -10.99 -7.90 -3.83
N ILE A 46 -10.67 -7.34 -4.99
CA ILE A 46 -9.94 -6.06 -5.09
C ILE A 46 -10.67 -4.89 -4.43
N ARG A 47 -12.00 -4.87 -4.47
CA ARG A 47 -12.82 -3.81 -3.84
C ARG A 47 -12.68 -3.87 -2.32
N SER A 48 -12.72 -5.07 -1.75
CA SER A 48 -12.50 -5.29 -0.31
C SER A 48 -11.07 -4.94 0.09
N TYR A 49 -10.07 -5.28 -0.73
CA TYR A 49 -8.68 -4.90 -0.49
C TYR A 49 -8.52 -3.38 -0.43
N ALA A 50 -9.06 -2.64 -1.40
CA ALA A 50 -9.01 -1.18 -1.42
C ALA A 50 -9.76 -0.55 -0.23
N ALA A 51 -10.95 -1.06 0.10
CA ALA A 51 -11.74 -0.59 1.25
C ALA A 51 -11.01 -0.82 2.57
N LEU A 52 -10.45 -2.03 2.79
CA LEU A 52 -9.71 -2.34 4.02
C LEU A 52 -8.38 -1.59 4.10
N ALA A 53 -7.73 -1.25 2.98
CA ALA A 53 -6.57 -0.36 2.99
C ALA A 53 -6.92 1.03 3.52
N CYS A 54 -8.05 1.60 3.09
CA CYS A 54 -8.55 2.88 3.64
C CYS A 54 -8.85 2.76 5.13
N ILE A 55 -9.51 1.69 5.56
CA ILE A 55 -9.85 1.46 6.98
C ILE A 55 -8.57 1.31 7.82
N ALA A 56 -7.56 0.56 7.34
CA ALA A 56 -6.28 0.40 8.04
C ALA A 56 -5.57 1.74 8.22
N ILE A 57 -5.48 2.55 7.16
CA ILE A 57 -4.89 3.90 7.21
C ILE A 57 -5.64 4.80 8.21
N GLN A 58 -6.96 4.75 8.21
CA GLN A 58 -7.80 5.55 9.11
C GLN A 58 -7.69 5.09 10.56
N ALA A 59 -7.66 3.77 10.79
CA ALA A 59 -7.54 3.21 12.14
C ALA A 59 -6.17 3.54 12.75
N ASP A 60 -5.10 3.42 11.97
CA ASP A 60 -3.75 3.78 12.42
C ASP A 60 -3.63 5.29 12.72
N GLN A 61 -4.32 6.13 11.94
CA GLN A 61 -4.38 7.58 12.16
C GLN A 61 -5.02 7.97 13.50
N ASN A 62 -5.81 7.10 14.12
CA ASN A 62 -6.37 7.35 15.45
C ASN A 62 -5.36 7.11 16.57
N ASP A 63 -4.38 6.25 16.36
CA ASP A 63 -3.36 5.93 17.36
C ASP A 63 -2.15 6.87 17.28
N MET A 64 -1.92 7.52 16.11
CA MET A 64 -0.74 8.33 15.86
C MET A 64 -1.01 9.50 14.91
N HIS A 65 -0.07 10.46 14.89
CA HIS A 65 -0.08 11.61 13.98
C HIS A 65 0.75 11.35 12.72
N GLY A 66 0.74 12.31 11.79
CA GLY A 66 1.60 12.26 10.62
C GLY A 66 1.15 11.26 9.56
N GLY A 67 2.10 10.81 8.74
CA GLY A 67 1.79 10.06 7.52
C GLY A 67 1.65 8.56 7.75
N GLN A 68 0.53 8.01 7.29
CA GLN A 68 0.27 6.58 7.20
C GLN A 68 0.67 6.11 5.80
N ALA A 69 1.67 5.25 5.70
CA ALA A 69 2.23 4.84 4.42
C ALA A 69 2.05 3.35 4.13
N VAL A 70 1.87 3.02 2.87
CA VAL A 70 1.93 1.65 2.37
C VAL A 70 3.19 1.50 1.52
N PRO A 71 4.18 0.71 1.96
CA PRO A 71 5.48 0.62 1.28
C PRO A 71 5.46 -0.18 -0.02
N ASN A 72 4.53 -1.13 -0.17
CA ASN A 72 4.44 -2.07 -1.29
C ASN A 72 2.99 -2.22 -1.75
N PHE A 73 2.40 -1.10 -2.19
CA PHE A 73 0.96 -1.03 -2.48
C PHE A 73 0.56 -1.89 -3.68
N ASP A 74 1.36 -1.92 -4.75
CA ASP A 74 1.13 -2.72 -5.94
C ASP A 74 1.14 -4.22 -5.62
N PHE A 75 2.13 -4.72 -4.88
CA PHE A 75 2.20 -6.12 -4.42
C PHE A 75 1.01 -6.48 -3.53
N SER A 76 0.61 -5.56 -2.65
CA SER A 76 -0.52 -5.79 -1.74
C SER A 76 -1.85 -5.89 -2.48
N MET A 77 -2.11 -4.98 -3.42
CA MET A 77 -3.35 -4.96 -4.18
C MET A 77 -3.40 -6.02 -5.26
N ALA A 78 -2.24 -6.47 -5.79
CA ALA A 78 -2.16 -7.55 -6.76
C ALA A 78 -2.83 -8.83 -6.27
N GLU A 79 -2.74 -9.12 -4.96
CA GLU A 79 -3.42 -10.28 -4.37
C GLU A 79 -4.96 -10.14 -4.45
N GLY A 80 -5.48 -8.93 -4.24
CA GLY A 80 -6.90 -8.63 -4.44
C GLY A 80 -7.35 -8.83 -5.88
N VAL A 81 -6.51 -8.44 -6.86
CA VAL A 81 -6.76 -8.67 -8.30
C VAL A 81 -6.78 -10.18 -8.61
N ARG A 82 -5.81 -10.96 -8.10
CA ARG A 82 -5.76 -12.43 -8.30
C ARG A 82 -7.02 -13.11 -7.81
N LYS A 83 -7.46 -12.80 -6.57
CA LYS A 83 -8.68 -13.35 -5.98
C LYS A 83 -9.92 -12.95 -6.77
N SER A 84 -10.02 -11.67 -7.17
CA SER A 84 -11.12 -11.18 -7.99
C SER A 84 -11.17 -11.85 -9.36
N PHE A 85 -10.03 -11.95 -10.06
CA PHE A 85 -9.96 -12.53 -11.39
C PHE A 85 -10.42 -13.99 -11.40
N THR A 86 -9.94 -14.80 -10.45
CA THR A 86 -10.37 -16.19 -10.30
C THR A 86 -11.89 -16.30 -10.09
N LYS A 87 -12.46 -15.42 -9.28
CA LYS A 87 -13.92 -15.38 -9.02
C LYS A 87 -14.70 -14.97 -10.27
N ILE A 88 -14.24 -13.95 -10.98
CA ILE A 88 -14.85 -13.46 -12.21
C ILE A 88 -14.80 -14.54 -13.28
N PHE A 89 -13.62 -15.14 -13.50
CA PHE A 89 -13.42 -16.18 -14.50
C PHE A 89 -14.35 -17.39 -14.24
N ARG A 90 -14.44 -17.84 -12.98
CA ARG A 90 -15.40 -18.87 -12.56
C ARG A 90 -16.83 -18.48 -12.90
N ASN A 91 -17.26 -17.27 -12.51
CA ASN A 91 -18.63 -16.82 -12.70
C ASN A 91 -18.98 -16.72 -14.21
N ASN A 92 -18.06 -16.22 -15.02
CA ASN A 92 -18.23 -16.17 -16.48
C ASN A 92 -18.25 -17.59 -17.08
N THR A 93 -17.40 -18.50 -16.60
CA THR A 93 -17.44 -19.91 -17.04
C THR A 93 -18.81 -20.51 -16.75
N ILE A 94 -19.35 -20.36 -15.54
CA ILE A 94 -20.69 -20.85 -15.16
C ILE A 94 -21.77 -20.22 -16.04
N LYS A 95 -21.73 -18.89 -16.19
CA LYS A 95 -22.72 -18.13 -16.99
C LYS A 95 -22.77 -18.64 -18.43
N PHE A 96 -21.64 -18.72 -19.10
CA PHE A 96 -21.58 -19.15 -20.50
C PHE A 96 -21.89 -20.63 -20.66
N SER A 97 -21.49 -21.50 -19.73
CA SER A 97 -21.84 -22.94 -19.77
C SER A 97 -23.35 -23.14 -19.59
N ASN A 98 -23.97 -22.43 -18.66
CA ASN A 98 -25.43 -22.50 -18.46
C ASN A 98 -26.22 -21.87 -19.63
N PHE A 99 -25.67 -20.83 -20.29
CA PHE A 99 -26.30 -20.25 -21.49
C PHE A 99 -26.35 -21.22 -22.66
N ILE A 100 -25.25 -21.95 -22.93
CA ILE A 100 -25.23 -22.99 -23.97
C ILE A 100 -26.22 -24.12 -23.61
N ARG A 101 -26.31 -24.47 -22.33
CA ARG A 101 -27.21 -25.47 -21.81
C ARG A 101 -28.69 -25.23 -22.15
N GLU A 102 -29.18 -23.99 -22.03
CA GLU A 102 -30.61 -23.66 -22.30
C GLU A 102 -31.05 -24.09 -23.69
N THR A 103 -30.13 -24.38 -24.58
CA THR A 103 -30.39 -24.89 -25.92
C THR A 103 -30.18 -26.40 -26.08
N GLU A 104 -29.53 -27.11 -25.13
CA GLU A 104 -29.07 -28.48 -25.31
C GLU A 104 -29.36 -29.47 -24.16
N SER A 105 -29.54 -29.06 -22.89
CA SER A 105 -29.84 -29.98 -21.72
C SER A 105 -30.36 -29.27 -20.47
N ASP A 106 -30.92 -30.02 -19.50
CA ASP A 106 -31.51 -29.53 -18.24
C ASP A 106 -30.54 -29.46 -17.03
N VAL A 107 -29.24 -29.62 -17.21
CA VAL A 107 -28.25 -29.69 -16.11
C VAL A 107 -27.78 -28.31 -15.68
N ASP A 108 -27.83 -27.95 -14.39
CA ASP A 108 -27.26 -26.73 -13.81
C ASP A 108 -25.83 -26.98 -13.30
N TYR A 109 -24.84 -26.31 -13.91
CA TYR A 109 -23.43 -26.45 -13.57
C TYR A 109 -22.97 -25.56 -12.41
N THR A 110 -23.84 -24.76 -11.82
CA THR A 110 -23.47 -23.72 -10.86
C THR A 110 -22.70 -24.28 -9.67
N GLU A 111 -23.25 -25.27 -8.96
CA GLU A 111 -22.59 -25.76 -7.74
C GLU A 111 -21.39 -26.68 -8.05
N SER A 112 -21.47 -27.49 -9.07
CA SER A 112 -20.38 -28.39 -9.46
C SER A 112 -19.14 -27.58 -9.93
N MET A 113 -19.32 -26.54 -10.75
CA MET A 113 -18.23 -25.69 -11.19
C MET A 113 -17.67 -24.80 -10.07
N LYS A 114 -18.48 -24.36 -9.11
CA LYS A 114 -17.95 -23.68 -7.90
C LYS A 114 -17.01 -24.58 -7.12
N ALA A 115 -17.38 -25.84 -6.93
CA ALA A 115 -16.54 -26.84 -6.26
C ALA A 115 -15.25 -27.12 -7.05
N PHE A 116 -15.37 -27.28 -8.37
CA PHE A 116 -14.23 -27.46 -9.28
C PHE A 116 -13.21 -26.31 -9.18
N PHE A 117 -13.65 -25.08 -9.29
CA PHE A 117 -12.75 -23.92 -9.17
C PHE A 117 -12.15 -23.76 -7.77
N LYS A 118 -12.87 -24.15 -6.72
CA LYS A 118 -12.34 -24.20 -5.36
C LYS A 118 -11.18 -25.20 -5.26
N ASP A 119 -11.32 -26.37 -5.85
CA ASP A 119 -10.26 -27.38 -5.91
C ASP A 119 -9.03 -26.87 -6.71
N LEU A 120 -9.25 -26.23 -7.87
CA LEU A 120 -8.16 -25.63 -8.65
C LEU A 120 -7.39 -24.57 -7.85
N VAL A 121 -8.07 -23.72 -7.11
CA VAL A 121 -7.44 -22.69 -6.25
C VAL A 121 -6.61 -23.37 -5.16
N ASN A 122 -7.14 -24.37 -4.48
CA ASN A 122 -6.43 -25.08 -3.43
C ASN A 122 -5.14 -25.78 -3.97
N LYS A 123 -5.15 -26.18 -5.23
CA LYS A 123 -3.98 -26.76 -5.93
C LYS A 123 -3.07 -25.70 -6.58
N ASN A 124 -3.33 -24.41 -6.38
CA ASN A 124 -2.64 -23.31 -7.04
C ASN A 124 -2.61 -23.41 -8.59
N ALA A 125 -3.65 -24.00 -9.16
CA ALA A 125 -3.81 -24.28 -10.59
C ALA A 125 -4.90 -23.46 -11.27
N GLY A 126 -5.45 -22.43 -10.58
CA GLY A 126 -6.50 -21.57 -11.11
C GLY A 126 -6.03 -20.63 -12.22
N PRO A 127 -6.99 -20.01 -12.94
CA PRO A 127 -6.70 -19.05 -14.01
C PRO A 127 -6.00 -17.80 -13.44
N LYS A 128 -4.97 -17.32 -14.15
CA LYS A 128 -4.21 -16.10 -13.80
C LYS A 128 -4.43 -15.05 -14.88
N TYR A 129 -4.57 -13.79 -14.47
CA TYR A 129 -4.81 -12.66 -15.35
C TYR A 129 -3.73 -12.56 -16.45
N LEU A 130 -4.16 -12.36 -17.70
CA LEU A 130 -3.32 -12.29 -18.91
C LEU A 130 -2.31 -13.44 -19.08
N ASN A 131 -2.60 -14.61 -18.50
CA ASN A 131 -1.72 -15.78 -18.59
C ASN A 131 -2.34 -16.89 -19.44
N LYS A 132 -1.97 -16.92 -20.73
CA LYS A 132 -2.47 -17.89 -21.70
C LYS A 132 -2.27 -19.34 -21.28
N LYS A 133 -1.10 -19.65 -20.68
CA LYS A 133 -0.80 -21.01 -20.21
C LYS A 133 -1.77 -21.46 -19.12
N SER A 134 -2.07 -20.59 -18.17
CA SER A 134 -3.03 -20.89 -17.10
C SER A 134 -4.47 -21.06 -17.66
N TYR A 135 -4.85 -20.28 -18.67
CA TYR A 135 -6.13 -20.44 -19.34
C TYR A 135 -6.23 -21.79 -20.03
N ASP A 136 -5.21 -22.17 -20.81
CA ASP A 136 -5.19 -23.47 -21.50
C ASP A 136 -5.27 -24.63 -20.50
N GLN A 137 -4.53 -24.58 -19.40
CA GLN A 137 -4.58 -25.57 -18.33
C GLN A 137 -5.97 -25.65 -17.70
N THR A 138 -6.59 -24.51 -17.37
CA THR A 138 -7.93 -24.45 -16.79
C THR A 138 -8.97 -25.03 -17.74
N PHE A 139 -8.95 -24.69 -19.03
CA PHE A 139 -9.90 -25.22 -20.01
C PHE A 139 -9.71 -26.70 -20.31
N ASN A 140 -8.47 -27.20 -20.30
CA ASN A 140 -8.23 -28.64 -20.43
C ASN A 140 -8.83 -29.42 -19.27
N ALA A 141 -8.63 -28.95 -18.02
CA ALA A 141 -9.23 -29.56 -16.85
C ALA A 141 -10.78 -29.46 -16.85
N LEU A 142 -11.33 -28.34 -17.35
CA LEU A 142 -12.78 -28.20 -17.54
C LEU A 142 -13.34 -29.20 -18.57
N LYS A 143 -12.67 -29.38 -19.71
CA LYS A 143 -13.09 -30.36 -20.73
C LYS A 143 -13.07 -31.82 -20.22
N GLU A 144 -12.07 -32.14 -19.38
CA GLU A 144 -12.00 -33.47 -18.74
C GLU A 144 -13.14 -33.69 -17.75
N SER A 145 -13.51 -32.64 -16.98
CA SER A 145 -14.54 -32.72 -15.94
C SER A 145 -15.98 -32.56 -16.47
N TYR A 146 -16.15 -31.86 -17.57
CA TYR A 146 -17.44 -31.52 -18.19
C TYR A 146 -17.37 -31.74 -19.71
N PRO A 147 -17.23 -32.99 -20.18
CA PRO A 147 -17.06 -33.31 -21.60
C PRO A 147 -18.28 -32.94 -22.46
N GLU A 148 -19.44 -32.80 -21.85
CA GLU A 148 -20.69 -32.40 -22.51
C GLU A 148 -20.75 -30.90 -22.85
N VAL A 149 -19.88 -30.06 -22.26
CA VAL A 149 -19.84 -28.62 -22.52
C VAL A 149 -18.83 -28.29 -23.62
N ASN A 150 -19.27 -27.69 -24.68
CA ASN A 150 -18.38 -27.26 -25.77
C ASN A 150 -17.61 -25.98 -25.38
N PHE A 151 -16.57 -26.11 -24.57
CA PHE A 151 -15.72 -24.98 -24.14
C PHE A 151 -14.98 -24.31 -25.31
N ASP A 152 -14.71 -24.96 -26.42
CA ASP A 152 -14.03 -24.34 -27.56
C ASP A 152 -14.88 -23.21 -28.17
N ARG A 153 -16.19 -23.33 -28.09
CA ARG A 153 -17.14 -22.30 -28.54
C ARG A 153 -17.15 -21.06 -27.68
N ILE A 154 -16.99 -21.21 -26.35
CA ILE A 154 -17.19 -20.12 -25.36
C ILE A 154 -15.89 -19.61 -24.72
N LYS A 155 -14.78 -20.35 -24.87
CA LYS A 155 -13.48 -20.03 -24.27
C LYS A 155 -13.06 -18.59 -24.51
N LYS A 156 -13.18 -18.09 -25.76
CA LYS A 156 -12.76 -16.76 -26.15
C LYS A 156 -13.58 -15.67 -25.44
N ASP A 157 -14.88 -15.88 -25.33
CA ASP A 157 -15.78 -14.94 -24.69
C ASP A 157 -15.59 -14.90 -23.18
N ILE A 158 -15.41 -16.09 -22.54
CA ILE A 158 -15.09 -16.18 -21.11
C ILE A 158 -13.82 -15.40 -20.77
N ILE A 159 -12.74 -15.60 -21.53
CA ILE A 159 -11.47 -14.90 -21.31
C ILE A 159 -11.66 -13.40 -21.48
N LYS A 160 -12.23 -12.97 -22.61
CA LYS A 160 -12.44 -11.55 -22.95
C LYS A 160 -13.27 -10.84 -21.89
N ASP A 161 -14.41 -11.39 -21.52
CA ASP A 161 -15.31 -10.77 -20.55
C ASP A 161 -14.64 -10.72 -19.16
N SER A 162 -13.88 -11.77 -18.79
CA SER A 162 -13.16 -11.79 -17.50
C SER A 162 -12.04 -10.76 -17.44
N GLU A 163 -11.29 -10.58 -18.51
CA GLU A 163 -10.22 -9.56 -18.59
C GLU A 163 -10.78 -8.13 -18.58
N LEU A 164 -11.92 -7.89 -19.22
CA LEU A 164 -12.59 -6.60 -19.18
C LEU A 164 -13.17 -6.29 -17.81
N GLU A 165 -13.86 -7.26 -17.21
CA GLU A 165 -14.51 -7.08 -15.91
C GLU A 165 -13.48 -6.84 -14.78
N ILE A 166 -12.35 -7.56 -14.75
CA ILE A 166 -11.32 -7.34 -13.73
C ILE A 166 -10.69 -5.94 -13.88
N LYS A 167 -10.48 -5.47 -15.11
CA LYS A 167 -9.95 -4.14 -15.37
C LYS A 167 -10.89 -3.06 -14.84
N GLU A 168 -12.19 -3.19 -15.12
CA GLU A 168 -13.22 -2.27 -14.63
C GLU A 168 -13.31 -2.28 -13.10
N GLN A 169 -13.36 -3.48 -12.49
CA GLN A 169 -13.42 -3.61 -11.03
C GLN A 169 -12.18 -3.03 -10.34
N THR A 170 -10.99 -3.19 -10.95
CA THR A 170 -9.75 -2.63 -10.41
C THR A 170 -9.73 -1.11 -10.53
N TYR A 171 -10.18 -0.56 -11.67
CA TYR A 171 -10.30 0.88 -11.85
C TYR A 171 -11.24 1.49 -10.80
N GLN A 172 -12.43 0.93 -10.63
CA GLN A 172 -13.42 1.38 -9.65
C GLN A 172 -12.91 1.26 -8.19
N ALA A 173 -12.12 0.23 -7.89
CA ALA A 173 -11.52 0.07 -6.58
C ALA A 173 -10.45 1.16 -6.30
N MET A 174 -9.62 1.51 -7.29
CA MET A 174 -8.62 2.58 -7.17
C MET A 174 -9.28 3.96 -7.09
N GLU A 175 -10.32 4.21 -7.87
CA GLU A 175 -11.11 5.44 -7.82
C GLU A 175 -11.74 5.62 -6.42
N ALA A 176 -12.41 4.60 -5.90
CA ALA A 176 -13.01 4.62 -4.58
C ALA A 176 -11.97 4.85 -3.47
N LEU A 177 -10.78 4.25 -3.59
CA LEU A 177 -9.67 4.47 -2.64
C LEU A 177 -9.23 5.94 -2.63
N ILE A 178 -8.99 6.53 -3.81
CA ILE A 178 -8.60 7.95 -3.92
C ILE A 178 -9.69 8.84 -3.34
N HIS A 179 -10.97 8.62 -3.70
CA HIS A 179 -12.08 9.42 -3.18
C HIS A 179 -12.20 9.29 -1.65
N ASN A 180 -12.12 8.09 -1.09
CA ASN A 180 -12.19 7.89 0.36
C ASN A 180 -11.06 8.62 1.10
N LEU A 181 -9.83 8.55 0.62
CA LEU A 181 -8.69 9.21 1.26
C LEU A 181 -8.71 10.74 1.14
N ASN A 182 -9.58 11.31 0.30
CA ASN A 182 -9.79 12.75 0.17
C ASN A 182 -11.08 13.27 0.83
N THR A 183 -11.97 12.37 1.28
CA THR A 183 -13.29 12.77 1.81
C THR A 183 -13.57 12.30 3.23
N MET A 184 -12.92 11.23 3.67
CA MET A 184 -13.15 10.66 5.02
C MET A 184 -12.33 11.41 6.07
N HIS A 185 -13.00 12.17 6.92
CA HIS A 185 -12.40 12.94 8.01
C HIS A 185 -12.12 12.06 9.23
N SER A 186 -11.03 11.31 9.20
CA SER A 186 -10.64 10.40 10.28
C SER A 186 -9.48 10.91 11.16
N ARG A 187 -8.87 12.04 10.78
CA ARG A 187 -7.78 12.66 11.52
C ARG A 187 -8.31 13.77 12.43
N ALA A 188 -7.64 13.99 13.57
CA ALA A 188 -7.98 15.05 14.50
C ALA A 188 -8.10 16.43 13.82
N GLY A 189 -9.07 17.23 14.23
CA GLY A 189 -9.36 18.51 13.60
C GLY A 189 -10.18 18.42 12.31
N ALA A 190 -10.94 17.33 12.13
CA ALA A 190 -11.74 17.08 10.92
C ALA A 190 -10.92 17.09 9.62
N GLN A 191 -9.69 16.59 9.68
CA GLN A 191 -8.81 16.47 8.54
C GLN A 191 -8.94 15.08 7.89
N VAL A 192 -8.66 15.00 6.58
CA VAL A 192 -8.49 13.72 5.88
C VAL A 192 -7.19 13.04 6.33
N PRO A 193 -7.08 11.69 6.23
CA PRO A 193 -5.88 10.99 6.65
C PRO A 193 -4.67 11.41 5.82
N PHE A 194 -3.56 11.69 6.48
CA PHE A 194 -2.29 11.98 5.83
C PHE A 194 -1.67 10.66 5.33
N SER A 195 -1.99 10.29 4.11
CA SER A 195 -1.69 8.98 3.55
C SER A 195 -0.65 9.02 2.43
N SER A 196 0.12 7.96 2.27
CA SER A 196 1.07 7.80 1.16
C SER A 196 1.14 6.36 0.66
N LEU A 197 1.35 6.18 -0.65
CA LEU A 197 1.44 4.88 -1.31
C LEU A 197 2.75 4.81 -2.10
N ASN A 198 3.52 3.74 -1.90
CA ASN A 198 4.71 3.44 -2.67
C ASN A 198 4.44 2.24 -3.58
N TYR A 199 4.81 2.33 -4.85
CA TYR A 199 4.50 1.32 -5.87
C TYR A 199 5.39 1.48 -7.10
N GLY A 200 5.31 0.56 -8.08
CA GLY A 200 5.93 0.65 -9.39
C GLY A 200 6.85 -0.51 -9.74
N THR A 201 7.18 -1.37 -8.79
CA THR A 201 8.16 -2.46 -8.97
C THR A 201 7.55 -3.84 -9.12
N ASP A 202 6.27 -4.05 -8.82
CA ASP A 202 5.60 -5.31 -9.11
C ASP A 202 5.45 -5.51 -10.62
N THR A 203 6.14 -6.53 -11.15
CA THR A 203 6.11 -6.89 -12.58
C THR A 203 5.06 -7.95 -12.92
N SER A 204 4.26 -8.41 -11.96
CA SER A 204 3.11 -9.28 -12.23
C SER A 204 2.05 -8.53 -13.04
N GLU A 205 1.27 -9.22 -13.86
CA GLU A 205 0.21 -8.58 -14.64
C GLU A 205 -0.86 -7.94 -13.74
N GLU A 206 -1.09 -8.54 -12.57
CA GLU A 206 -2.02 -8.03 -11.56
C GLU A 206 -1.50 -6.73 -10.92
N GLY A 207 -0.22 -6.68 -10.51
CA GLY A 207 0.40 -5.47 -9.97
C GLY A 207 0.47 -4.35 -11.00
N ARG A 208 0.82 -4.67 -12.25
CA ARG A 208 0.79 -3.74 -13.37
C ARG A 208 -0.60 -3.14 -13.59
N LEU A 209 -1.65 -3.97 -13.50
CA LEU A 209 -3.03 -3.50 -13.61
C LEU A 209 -3.38 -2.52 -12.48
N VAL A 210 -3.00 -2.83 -11.24
CA VAL A 210 -3.19 -1.92 -10.09
C VAL A 210 -2.53 -0.57 -10.35
N VAL A 211 -1.25 -0.57 -10.71
CA VAL A 211 -0.49 0.67 -10.97
C VAL A 211 -1.11 1.46 -12.12
N SER A 212 -1.46 0.79 -13.21
CA SER A 212 -2.10 1.44 -14.37
C SER A 212 -3.42 2.11 -13.98
N CYS A 213 -4.30 1.40 -13.26
CA CYS A 213 -5.59 1.94 -12.81
C CYS A 213 -5.42 3.08 -11.79
N LEU A 214 -4.48 2.97 -10.85
CA LEU A 214 -4.19 4.03 -9.88
C LEU A 214 -3.73 5.33 -10.58
N LEU A 215 -2.85 5.22 -11.56
CA LEU A 215 -2.40 6.36 -12.36
C LEU A 215 -3.53 6.95 -13.21
N ASP A 216 -4.37 6.12 -13.83
CA ASP A 216 -5.51 6.57 -14.63
C ASP A 216 -6.54 7.34 -13.79
N THR A 217 -6.88 6.82 -12.61
CA THR A 217 -7.82 7.48 -11.67
C THR A 217 -7.22 8.78 -11.12
N THR A 218 -5.92 8.81 -10.85
CA THR A 218 -5.22 10.04 -10.44
C THR A 218 -5.24 11.09 -11.57
N ILE A 219 -5.03 10.68 -12.82
CA ILE A 219 -5.11 11.57 -13.99
C ILE A 219 -6.53 12.11 -14.18
N ALA A 220 -7.55 11.27 -13.98
CA ALA A 220 -8.94 11.68 -14.04
C ALA A 220 -9.26 12.75 -12.98
N GLY A 221 -8.73 12.58 -11.76
CA GLY A 221 -8.99 13.48 -10.65
C GLY A 221 -10.24 13.09 -9.85
N LEU A 222 -10.69 13.97 -8.96
CA LEU A 222 -11.94 13.83 -8.23
C LEU A 222 -13.15 14.19 -9.13
N GLY A 223 -14.35 14.21 -8.56
CA GLY A 223 -15.62 14.30 -9.29
C GLY A 223 -15.70 15.36 -10.41
N ASP A 224 -15.16 16.56 -10.18
CA ASP A 224 -15.10 17.64 -11.16
C ASP A 224 -13.69 17.78 -11.79
N GLY A 225 -12.85 16.76 -11.67
CA GLY A 225 -11.50 16.72 -12.21
C GLY A 225 -10.44 17.41 -11.35
N GLU A 226 -10.73 17.71 -10.08
CA GLU A 226 -9.79 18.31 -9.15
C GLU A 226 -8.62 17.36 -8.86
N THR A 227 -7.45 17.93 -8.62
CA THR A 227 -6.28 17.14 -8.23
C THR A 227 -6.47 16.59 -6.81
N PRO A 228 -6.43 15.26 -6.62
CA PRO A 228 -6.49 14.69 -5.28
C PRO A 228 -5.25 15.11 -4.47
N ILE A 229 -5.47 15.50 -3.20
CA ILE A 229 -4.37 15.88 -2.29
C ILE A 229 -3.72 14.62 -1.72
N PHE A 230 -4.51 13.60 -1.40
CA PHE A 230 -4.09 12.32 -0.87
C PHE A 230 -4.59 11.16 -1.76
N PRO A 231 -3.91 10.01 -1.71
CA PRO A 231 -2.63 9.76 -1.06
C PRO A 231 -1.47 10.46 -1.76
N ILE A 232 -0.41 10.83 -1.02
CA ILE A 232 0.87 11.18 -1.62
C ILE A 232 1.40 9.91 -2.29
N GLN A 233 1.67 9.98 -3.59
CA GLN A 233 2.08 8.84 -4.38
C GLN A 233 3.58 8.89 -4.65
N ILE A 234 4.25 7.76 -4.44
CA ILE A 234 5.68 7.59 -4.68
C ILE A 234 5.88 6.42 -5.65
N PHE A 235 6.31 6.72 -6.87
CA PHE A 235 6.67 5.74 -7.87
C PHE A 235 8.13 5.33 -7.70
N LYS A 236 8.38 4.05 -7.43
CA LYS A 236 9.71 3.49 -7.29
C LYS A 236 10.32 3.23 -8.68
N VAL A 237 11.47 3.81 -8.94
CA VAL A 237 12.22 3.66 -10.19
C VAL A 237 13.41 2.73 -9.97
N LYS A 238 13.52 1.70 -10.80
CA LYS A 238 14.59 0.69 -10.73
C LYS A 238 15.04 0.29 -12.13
N GLU A 239 16.35 0.31 -12.38
CA GLU A 239 16.94 -0.22 -13.61
C GLU A 239 16.66 -1.73 -13.72
N GLY A 240 16.30 -2.18 -14.92
CA GLY A 240 15.91 -3.56 -15.19
C GLY A 240 14.45 -3.88 -14.83
N VAL A 241 13.71 -2.95 -14.23
CA VAL A 241 12.29 -3.11 -13.87
C VAL A 241 11.39 -2.14 -14.64
N ASN A 242 11.72 -0.83 -14.63
CA ASN A 242 10.86 0.19 -15.22
C ASN A 242 11.60 1.41 -15.77
N TYR A 243 12.94 1.50 -15.65
CA TYR A 243 13.70 2.70 -16.01
C TYR A 243 14.05 2.75 -17.50
N ASN A 244 14.51 1.65 -18.11
CA ASN A 244 14.98 1.61 -19.47
C ASN A 244 13.88 1.17 -20.46
N PRO A 245 13.91 1.65 -21.72
CA PRO A 245 13.10 1.07 -22.79
C PRO A 245 13.34 -0.44 -22.89
N GLY A 246 12.25 -1.22 -22.84
CA GLY A 246 12.30 -2.68 -22.82
C GLY A 246 12.16 -3.32 -21.45
N ASP A 247 12.32 -2.57 -20.37
CA ASP A 247 11.96 -3.05 -19.03
C ASP A 247 10.45 -3.31 -18.94
N LYS A 248 10.06 -4.31 -18.17
CA LYS A 248 8.66 -4.80 -18.16
C LYS A 248 7.64 -3.74 -17.75
N ASN A 249 7.99 -2.84 -16.84
CA ASN A 249 7.13 -1.76 -16.34
C ASN A 249 7.50 -0.38 -16.92
N TYR A 250 8.27 -0.32 -18.02
CA TYR A 250 8.67 0.97 -18.62
C TYR A 250 7.47 1.81 -19.07
N ASP A 251 6.45 1.19 -19.63
CA ASP A 251 5.19 1.85 -20.01
C ASP A 251 4.48 2.48 -18.81
N LEU A 252 4.54 1.86 -17.64
CA LEU A 252 3.99 2.40 -16.39
C LEU A 252 4.81 3.59 -15.89
N PHE A 253 6.14 3.54 -16.03
CA PHE A 253 6.99 4.69 -15.72
C PHE A 253 6.68 5.89 -16.62
N GLN A 254 6.51 5.67 -17.93
CA GLN A 254 6.08 6.74 -18.85
C GLN A 254 4.71 7.31 -18.45
N LYS A 255 3.75 6.45 -18.10
CA LYS A 255 2.43 6.88 -17.61
C LYS A 255 2.55 7.67 -16.30
N ALA A 256 3.43 7.26 -15.39
CA ALA A 256 3.68 7.98 -14.14
C ALA A 256 4.26 9.38 -14.37
N ILE A 257 5.16 9.54 -15.34
CA ILE A 257 5.68 10.86 -15.74
C ILE A 257 4.54 11.77 -16.27
N ILE A 258 3.67 11.23 -17.12
CA ILE A 258 2.50 11.98 -17.65
C ILE A 258 1.56 12.36 -16.49
N CYS A 259 1.31 11.44 -15.58
CA CYS A 259 0.48 11.69 -14.40
C CYS A 259 1.09 12.81 -13.54
N SER A 260 2.36 12.72 -13.24
CA SER A 260 3.08 13.73 -12.44
C SER A 260 3.08 15.10 -13.10
N ALA A 261 3.25 15.17 -14.42
CA ALA A 261 3.18 16.43 -15.15
C ALA A 261 1.79 17.10 -15.09
N LYS A 262 0.71 16.31 -14.99
CA LYS A 262 -0.67 16.81 -14.89
C LYS A 262 -1.14 17.10 -13.48
N ARG A 263 -0.70 16.31 -12.51
CA ARG A 263 -1.29 16.26 -11.16
C ARG A 263 -0.29 16.50 -10.03
N LEU A 264 1.00 16.73 -10.32
CA LEU A 264 2.12 16.84 -9.38
C LEU A 264 2.41 15.54 -8.60
N PHE A 265 1.72 14.46 -8.88
CA PHE A 265 1.92 13.10 -8.36
C PHE A 265 1.94 12.10 -9.52
N PRO A 266 2.69 10.98 -9.39
CA PRO A 266 3.55 10.61 -8.26
C PRO A 266 4.88 11.39 -8.18
N ASN A 267 5.47 11.42 -6.97
CA ASN A 267 6.89 11.67 -6.79
C ASN A 267 7.69 10.41 -7.18
N PHE A 268 9.00 10.56 -7.43
CA PHE A 268 9.84 9.45 -7.87
C PHE A 268 10.90 9.11 -6.82
N SER A 269 11.04 7.80 -6.53
CA SER A 269 12.06 7.25 -5.65
C SER A 269 13.02 6.38 -6.46
N PHE A 270 14.28 6.75 -6.52
CA PHE A 270 15.31 6.03 -7.28
C PHE A 270 15.97 4.97 -6.40
N LEU A 271 15.64 3.69 -6.63
CA LEU A 271 16.18 2.57 -5.85
C LEU A 271 17.67 2.31 -6.15
N ASP A 272 18.14 2.70 -7.33
CA ASP A 272 19.55 2.58 -7.73
C ASP A 272 20.47 3.66 -7.16
N ALA A 273 19.91 4.70 -6.50
CA ALA A 273 20.73 5.66 -5.79
C ALA A 273 21.57 4.95 -4.70
N PRO A 274 22.90 5.25 -4.57
CA PRO A 274 23.78 4.48 -3.70
C PRO A 274 23.28 4.32 -2.25
N PHE A 275 22.64 5.36 -1.71
CA PHE A 275 22.09 5.35 -0.35
C PHE A 275 20.81 4.52 -0.20
N ASN A 276 20.15 4.14 -1.30
CA ASN A 276 19.00 3.23 -1.33
C ASN A 276 19.45 1.82 -1.74
N PHE A 277 20.31 1.73 -2.75
CA PHE A 277 20.75 0.47 -3.35
C PHE A 277 21.44 -0.47 -2.36
N LYS A 278 22.14 0.07 -1.37
CA LYS A 278 22.82 -0.75 -0.35
C LYS A 278 21.90 -1.69 0.44
N TYR A 279 20.60 -1.43 0.46
CA TYR A 279 19.60 -2.28 1.14
C TYR A 279 18.89 -3.24 0.21
N TYR A 280 18.93 -2.94 -1.11
CA TYR A 280 18.19 -3.69 -2.11
C TYR A 280 18.67 -5.13 -2.24
N LYS A 281 17.72 -6.07 -2.22
CA LYS A 281 17.93 -7.49 -2.52
C LYS A 281 17.00 -7.89 -3.64
N GLU A 282 17.56 -8.56 -4.65
CA GLU A 282 16.79 -9.02 -5.80
C GLU A 282 15.68 -9.99 -5.37
N ASN A 283 14.49 -9.82 -5.94
CA ASN A 283 13.28 -10.60 -5.63
C ASN A 283 12.76 -10.48 -4.17
N ASP A 284 13.19 -9.46 -3.43
CA ASP A 284 12.69 -9.16 -2.09
C ASP A 284 12.18 -7.71 -2.03
N TYR A 285 10.89 -7.52 -2.30
CA TYR A 285 10.26 -6.19 -2.27
C TYR A 285 10.29 -5.54 -0.87
N ASN A 286 10.48 -6.32 0.21
CA ASN A 286 10.62 -5.77 1.56
C ASN A 286 11.98 -5.09 1.78
N SER A 287 12.96 -5.38 0.93
CA SER A 287 14.26 -4.72 0.89
C SER A 287 14.26 -3.39 0.10
N GLU A 288 13.16 -3.08 -0.56
CA GLU A 288 13.01 -1.83 -1.31
C GLU A 288 12.71 -0.67 -0.38
N VAL A 289 13.49 0.40 -0.53
CA VAL A 289 13.24 1.62 0.24
C VAL A 289 11.90 2.22 -0.15
N ALA A 290 11.11 2.59 0.85
CA ALA A 290 9.84 3.29 0.69
C ALA A 290 9.79 4.53 1.59
N TYR A 291 8.91 5.46 1.23
CA TYR A 291 8.78 6.74 1.91
C TYR A 291 7.42 6.83 2.60
N MET A 292 7.41 7.43 3.78
CA MET A 292 6.19 7.77 4.50
C MET A 292 6.01 9.29 4.56
N GLY A 293 4.76 9.72 4.54
CA GLY A 293 4.43 11.11 4.34
C GLY A 293 5.00 11.59 3.02
N CYS A 294 5.70 12.73 3.04
CA CYS A 294 6.24 13.31 1.81
C CYS A 294 7.70 12.92 1.51
N ARG A 295 8.54 12.60 2.52
CA ARG A 295 10.01 12.42 2.31
C ARG A 295 10.71 11.53 3.32
N THR A 296 10.05 11.11 4.38
CA THR A 296 10.72 10.33 5.42
C THR A 296 10.90 8.89 4.97
N ARG A 297 12.13 8.41 5.03
CA ARG A 297 12.43 7.00 4.83
C ARG A 297 13.06 6.40 6.09
N VAL A 298 12.73 5.17 6.37
CA VAL A 298 13.33 4.38 7.45
C VAL A 298 13.72 3.04 6.85
N MET A 299 14.99 2.67 6.97
CA MET A 299 15.52 1.40 6.49
C MET A 299 16.60 0.86 7.40
N ALA A 300 17.64 1.65 7.69
CA ALA A 300 18.70 1.25 8.60
C ALA A 300 18.16 0.90 10.00
N ASN A 301 18.73 -0.13 10.60
CA ASN A 301 18.44 -0.51 11.97
C ASN A 301 19.76 -0.67 12.73
N ASN A 302 20.14 0.35 13.49
CA ASN A 302 21.38 0.35 14.25
C ASN A 302 21.35 -0.61 15.43
N TYR A 303 20.17 -0.92 15.95
CA TYR A 303 19.99 -1.86 17.06
C TYR A 303 20.05 -3.33 16.59
N ASP A 304 19.36 -3.63 15.48
CA ASP A 304 19.34 -4.96 14.88
C ASP A 304 19.54 -4.88 13.36
N PRO A 305 20.80 -4.91 12.88
CA PRO A 305 21.09 -4.83 11.43
C PRO A 305 20.51 -5.98 10.60
N THR A 306 20.00 -7.05 11.23
CA THR A 306 19.30 -8.13 10.51
C THR A 306 17.88 -7.76 10.13
N LYS A 307 17.33 -6.68 10.70
CA LYS A 307 15.97 -6.16 10.47
C LYS A 307 16.00 -4.80 9.78
N GLU A 308 16.79 -4.68 8.72
CA GLU A 308 16.78 -3.50 7.84
C GLU A 308 15.61 -3.61 6.84
N VAL A 309 14.44 -3.29 7.32
CA VAL A 309 13.16 -3.33 6.57
C VAL A 309 12.42 -2.00 6.71
N THR A 310 11.51 -1.74 5.78
CA THR A 310 10.64 -0.56 5.81
C THR A 310 9.33 -0.84 6.54
N CYS A 311 8.71 -2.01 6.30
CA CYS A 311 7.43 -2.40 6.87
C CYS A 311 7.46 -2.42 8.40
N GLY A 312 6.43 -1.88 9.03
CA GLY A 312 6.29 -1.83 10.49
C GLY A 312 7.21 -0.83 11.18
N ARG A 313 7.84 0.06 10.42
CA ARG A 313 8.74 1.12 10.94
C ARG A 313 8.07 2.48 10.80
N GLY A 314 8.58 3.45 11.54
CA GLY A 314 8.05 4.81 11.49
C GLY A 314 8.90 5.81 12.27
N ASN A 315 8.34 6.99 12.51
CA ASN A 315 8.96 8.05 13.29
C ASN A 315 8.35 8.13 14.68
N LEU A 316 9.19 8.34 15.70
CA LEU A 316 8.73 8.60 17.06
C LEU A 316 8.34 10.08 17.22
N SER A 317 9.23 10.99 16.82
CA SER A 317 9.00 12.43 16.83
C SER A 317 10.07 13.14 16.02
N PHE A 318 9.86 14.42 15.69
CA PHE A 318 10.89 15.24 15.05
C PHE A 318 10.73 16.72 15.38
N THR A 319 11.84 17.45 15.22
CA THR A 319 11.93 18.88 15.49
C THR A 319 12.80 19.53 14.41
N SER A 320 12.37 20.67 13.90
CA SER A 320 13.10 21.42 12.89
C SER A 320 13.87 22.59 13.52
N ILE A 321 15.08 22.88 13.03
CA ILE A 321 15.87 24.06 13.41
C ILE A 321 15.69 25.13 12.33
N ASN A 322 15.47 26.38 12.72
CA ASN A 322 15.30 27.52 11.83
C ASN A 322 16.67 28.06 11.37
N LEU A 323 17.29 27.39 10.38
CA LEU A 323 18.59 27.81 9.85
C LEU A 323 18.59 29.24 9.24
N PRO A 324 17.55 29.68 8.50
CA PRO A 324 17.48 31.06 8.01
C PRO A 324 17.57 32.10 9.14
N ARG A 325 16.86 31.86 10.24
CA ARG A 325 16.93 32.76 11.41
C ARG A 325 18.34 32.78 12.03
N LEU A 326 18.96 31.61 12.19
CA LEU A 326 20.34 31.54 12.69
C LEU A 326 21.29 32.30 11.78
N GLY A 327 21.19 32.16 10.46
CA GLY A 327 22.06 32.87 9.49
C GLY A 327 21.86 34.40 9.49
N ILE A 328 20.64 34.88 9.80
CA ILE A 328 20.35 36.32 9.95
C ILE A 328 20.92 36.85 11.26
N LEU A 329 20.78 36.12 12.37
CA LEU A 329 21.22 36.56 13.68
C LEU A 329 22.73 36.47 13.85
N TYR A 330 23.35 35.47 13.24
CA TYR A 330 24.78 35.15 13.35
C TYR A 330 25.43 35.10 11.95
N PRO A 331 25.68 36.20 11.30
CA PRO A 331 26.23 36.25 9.95
C PRO A 331 27.72 35.82 9.85
N ASN A 332 28.41 35.77 10.98
CA ASN A 332 29.77 35.22 11.05
C ASN A 332 29.70 33.69 11.06
N LYS A 333 30.55 33.06 10.23
CA LYS A 333 30.52 31.59 10.05
C LYS A 333 30.80 30.83 11.35
N ASP A 334 31.75 31.25 12.14
CA ASP A 334 32.14 30.55 13.37
C ASP A 334 31.06 30.70 14.45
N GLU A 335 30.46 31.88 14.56
CA GLU A 335 29.30 32.12 15.45
C GLU A 335 28.07 31.33 15.00
N PHE A 336 27.82 31.27 13.69
CA PHE A 336 26.70 30.47 13.15
C PHE A 336 26.83 29.01 13.54
N PHE A 337 27.97 28.38 13.31
CA PHE A 337 28.17 26.97 13.65
C PHE A 337 28.14 26.71 15.15
N LYS A 338 28.69 27.63 15.96
CA LYS A 338 28.60 27.53 17.42
C LYS A 338 27.14 27.51 17.89
N HIS A 339 26.32 28.42 17.41
CA HIS A 339 24.91 28.49 17.80
C HIS A 339 24.09 27.33 17.16
N LEU A 340 24.47 26.82 15.99
CA LEU A 340 23.88 25.63 15.41
C LEU A 340 24.12 24.41 16.31
N ASP A 341 25.34 24.24 16.83
CA ASP A 341 25.66 23.13 17.75
C ASP A 341 24.83 23.24 19.04
N GLU A 342 24.71 24.47 19.62
CA GLU A 342 23.86 24.70 20.78
C GLU A 342 22.39 24.34 20.52
N MET A 343 21.85 24.66 19.31
CA MET A 343 20.50 24.28 18.91
C MET A 343 20.35 22.78 18.68
N CYS A 344 21.36 22.12 18.12
CA CYS A 344 21.38 20.66 17.96
C CYS A 344 21.32 19.96 19.33
N ASP A 345 22.11 20.40 20.31
CA ASP A 345 22.08 19.84 21.65
C ASP A 345 20.71 20.01 22.34
N LEU A 346 20.12 21.19 22.19
CA LEU A 346 18.77 21.46 22.69
C LEU A 346 17.73 20.53 22.05
N VAL A 347 17.78 20.36 20.73
CA VAL A 347 16.86 19.50 19.98
C VAL A 347 17.05 18.03 20.37
N ILE A 348 18.28 17.55 20.46
CA ILE A 348 18.60 16.19 20.89
C ILE A 348 18.00 15.92 22.28
N LYS A 349 18.26 16.82 23.23
CA LYS A 349 17.69 16.69 24.57
C LYS A 349 16.16 16.64 24.54
N GLN A 350 15.52 17.55 23.81
CA GLN A 350 14.06 17.59 23.68
C GLN A 350 13.49 16.31 23.06
N LEU A 351 14.16 15.74 22.06
CA LEU A 351 13.73 14.49 21.44
C LEU A 351 13.88 13.29 22.39
N LEU A 352 14.98 13.25 23.17
CA LEU A 352 15.18 12.21 24.20
C LEU A 352 14.14 12.31 25.33
N ASP A 353 13.81 13.53 25.79
CA ASP A 353 12.78 13.74 26.80
C ASP A 353 11.39 13.26 26.30
N ARG A 354 11.07 13.47 25.00
CA ARG A 354 9.85 12.93 24.38
C ARG A 354 9.87 11.42 24.26
N PHE A 355 10.99 10.87 23.85
CA PHE A 355 11.17 9.40 23.77
C PHE A 355 10.94 8.74 25.11
N GLU A 356 11.50 9.31 26.19
CA GLU A 356 11.32 8.77 27.54
C GLU A 356 9.85 8.71 27.97
N VAL A 357 9.04 9.69 27.57
CA VAL A 357 7.59 9.65 27.82
C VAL A 357 6.88 8.62 26.93
N GLN A 358 7.32 8.48 25.67
CA GLN A 358 6.67 7.57 24.71
C GLN A 358 6.94 6.10 25.05
N ARG A 359 8.18 5.74 25.42
CA ARG A 359 8.57 4.34 25.70
C ARG A 359 7.78 3.70 26.84
N HIS A 360 7.33 4.49 27.82
CA HIS A 360 6.51 4.02 28.93
C HIS A 360 5.02 3.90 28.63
N LYS A 361 4.60 4.19 27.39
CA LYS A 361 3.23 3.90 26.96
C LYS A 361 3.04 2.39 26.81
N LYS A 362 1.83 1.92 27.04
CA LYS A 362 1.48 0.50 26.93
C LYS A 362 0.86 0.20 25.57
N VAL A 363 0.95 -1.05 25.12
CA VAL A 363 0.31 -1.56 23.91
C VAL A 363 -1.16 -1.13 23.84
N LYS A 364 -1.91 -1.22 24.93
CA LYS A 364 -3.31 -0.79 25.02
C LYS A 364 -3.58 0.69 24.74
N ASN A 365 -2.56 1.54 24.80
CA ASN A 365 -2.68 2.96 24.45
C ASN A 365 -2.60 3.18 22.93
N MET A 366 -2.21 2.17 22.16
CA MET A 366 -2.11 2.14 20.70
C MET A 366 -2.70 0.81 20.19
N PRO A 367 -4.04 0.64 20.32
CA PRO A 367 -4.69 -0.67 20.13
C PRO A 367 -4.63 -1.18 18.69
N PHE A 368 -4.53 -0.29 17.70
CA PHE A 368 -4.35 -0.67 16.31
C PHE A 368 -2.86 -0.82 15.97
N LEU A 369 -2.06 0.20 16.16
CA LEU A 369 -0.65 0.21 15.78
C LEU A 369 0.15 -0.92 16.43
N MET A 370 0.02 -1.07 17.74
CA MET A 370 0.71 -2.11 18.52
C MET A 370 -0.14 -3.36 18.69
N GLY A 371 -1.42 -3.21 19.01
CA GLY A 371 -2.32 -4.33 19.30
C GLY A 371 -2.73 -5.16 18.10
N GLN A 372 -2.66 -4.62 16.86
CA GLN A 372 -2.85 -5.37 15.61
C GLN A 372 -1.52 -5.70 14.91
N HIS A 373 -0.40 -5.54 15.59
CA HIS A 373 0.94 -5.92 15.15
C HIS A 373 1.39 -5.21 13.85
N VAL A 374 0.95 -3.96 13.67
CA VAL A 374 1.39 -3.10 12.56
C VAL A 374 2.84 -2.69 12.77
N TRP A 375 3.21 -2.30 14.01
CA TRP A 375 4.59 -1.95 14.36
C TRP A 375 5.48 -3.20 14.46
N ILE A 376 6.73 -3.07 14.02
CA ILE A 376 7.69 -4.18 14.05
C ILE A 376 7.89 -4.71 15.48
N ASP A 377 7.93 -6.03 15.63
CA ASP A 377 8.11 -6.75 16.90
C ASP A 377 7.00 -6.54 17.95
N SER A 378 5.94 -5.79 17.66
CA SER A 378 4.82 -5.61 18.59
C SER A 378 4.04 -6.90 18.87
N ASP A 379 4.18 -7.92 18.03
CA ASP A 379 3.65 -9.26 18.25
C ASP A 379 4.31 -10.02 19.42
N LYS A 380 5.43 -9.50 19.94
CA LYS A 380 6.12 -10.03 21.11
C LYS A 380 5.63 -9.43 22.43
N LEU A 381 4.81 -8.38 22.36
CA LEU A 381 4.34 -7.62 23.51
C LEU A 381 2.92 -8.01 23.89
N GLY A 382 2.66 -8.07 25.21
CA GLY A 382 1.32 -8.21 25.77
C GLY A 382 0.60 -6.87 25.89
N TRP A 383 -0.72 -6.92 26.09
CA TRP A 383 -1.60 -5.73 26.12
C TRP A 383 -1.22 -4.67 27.17
N ASP A 384 -0.66 -5.10 28.30
CA ASP A 384 -0.22 -4.24 29.39
C ASP A 384 1.29 -3.95 29.41
N ASP A 385 2.04 -4.46 28.44
CA ASP A 385 3.47 -4.22 28.32
C ASP A 385 3.74 -2.79 27.79
N GLU A 386 4.88 -2.23 28.20
CA GLU A 386 5.39 -0.98 27.63
C GLU A 386 5.92 -1.20 26.22
N ILE A 387 5.90 -0.14 25.40
CA ILE A 387 6.28 -0.23 23.98
C ILE A 387 7.78 -0.02 23.72
N ASP A 388 8.59 -0.04 24.76
CA ASP A 388 10.05 0.16 24.72
C ASP A 388 10.79 -0.89 23.90
#